data_e8192b937d0844ca8778c12b4d50b790
#
_entry.id   e8192b937d0844ca8778c12b4d50b790
#
_cell.length_a   1.000
_cell.length_b   1.000
_cell.length_c   1.000
_cell.angle_alpha   90.00
_cell.angle_beta   90.00
_cell.angle_gamma   90.00
#
_symmetry.space_group_name_H-M   'P 1'
#
loop_
_entity.id
_entity.type
_entity.pdbx_description
1 polymer ?
#
loop_
_entity_poly.entity_id
_entity_poly.type
_entity_poly.pdbx_seq_one_letter_code
_entity_poly.pdbx_strand_id
1 'polypeptide(L)'
;MNANGGRQLNKGPWDSSDINAPEELVDFGSILFVPNPGVGVRAEVEEGTQRLVAISFDYKESVLQVQAFASSKGSSLWEEVVDDIYTSLTSQNVSAEKAAGPYGIEIHAEIPVGDSKSQKVRMFGFSGNRWLLRGTISGAAINDLEQRSELEDVFRGLVVKRGETPLPPREVLPLELPTGSIVTRAK
;
A
#
# COMPACT_ATOMS: atom_id res chain seq x y z
N MET A 1 19.42 21.47 20.26
CA MET A 1 19.52 20.15 19.58
C MET A 1 18.15 19.49 19.68
N ASN A 2 17.30 19.64 18.67
CA ASN A 2 15.94 19.11 18.71
C ASN A 2 15.85 17.91 17.75
N ALA A 3 16.03 16.72 18.31
CA ALA A 3 15.71 15.46 17.68
C ALA A 3 14.18 15.24 17.72
N ASN A 4 13.41 15.90 16.89
CA ASN A 4 11.95 15.78 16.88
C ASN A 4 11.34 15.51 15.48
N GLY A 5 12.16 15.15 14.48
CA GLY A 5 11.65 14.83 13.14
C GLY A 5 11.02 13.44 12.99
N GLY A 6 11.33 12.47 13.87
CA GLY A 6 10.94 11.06 13.68
C GLY A 6 9.59 10.64 14.27
N ARG A 7 8.94 11.47 15.06
CA ARG A 7 7.74 11.06 15.84
C ARG A 7 6.38 11.34 15.19
N GLN A 8 6.34 12.15 14.14
CA GLN A 8 5.08 12.60 13.54
C GLN A 8 4.55 11.64 12.45
N LEU A 9 5.40 10.80 11.87
CA LEU A 9 5.02 9.85 10.80
C LEU A 9 4.29 8.58 11.30
N ASN A 10 4.16 8.37 12.60
CA ASN A 10 3.55 7.15 13.16
C ASN A 10 2.02 7.16 13.25
N LYS A 11 1.35 8.18 12.77
CA LYS A 11 -0.12 8.31 12.83
C LYS A 11 -0.82 8.25 11.48
N GLY A 12 -0.05 8.22 10.36
CA GLY A 12 -0.59 8.17 9.00
C GLY A 12 -1.26 6.83 8.64
N PRO A 13 -1.49 6.56 7.38
CA PRO A 13 -1.03 7.31 6.19
C PRO A 13 -1.49 8.77 6.12
N TRP A 14 -0.68 9.58 5.46
CA TRP A 14 -0.85 11.04 5.44
C TRP A 14 -1.32 11.54 4.08
N ASP A 15 -2.13 12.58 4.08
CA ASP A 15 -2.31 13.41 2.89
C ASP A 15 -1.13 14.37 2.74
N SER A 16 -0.63 14.56 1.53
CA SER A 16 0.49 15.47 1.27
C SER A 16 0.18 16.93 1.63
N SER A 17 -1.09 17.30 1.69
CA SER A 17 -1.54 18.63 2.11
C SER A 17 -1.51 18.84 3.63
N ASP A 18 -1.48 17.76 4.43
CA ASP A 18 -1.59 17.80 5.88
C ASP A 18 -0.24 17.80 6.59
N ILE A 19 0.84 17.61 5.85
CA ILE A 19 2.19 17.54 6.40
C ILE A 19 3.17 18.47 5.69
N ASN A 20 4.13 18.99 6.46
CA ASN A 20 5.34 19.56 5.88
C ASN A 20 6.25 18.39 5.47
N ALA A 21 6.39 18.17 4.17
CA ALA A 21 7.19 17.08 3.64
C ALA A 21 8.64 17.15 4.15
N PRO A 22 9.19 16.08 4.78
CA PRO A 22 10.62 16.01 5.08
C PRO A 22 11.46 16.11 3.78
N GLU A 23 12.66 16.68 3.87
CA GLU A 23 13.55 16.84 2.73
C GLU A 23 14.01 15.50 2.11
N GLU A 24 13.86 14.39 2.83
CA GLU A 24 14.34 13.06 2.46
C GLU A 24 13.26 12.17 1.81
N LEU A 25 12.13 12.74 1.37
CA LEU A 25 11.08 11.95 0.76
C LEU A 25 11.47 11.44 -0.64
N VAL A 26 11.31 10.15 -0.85
CA VAL A 26 11.31 9.54 -2.18
C VAL A 26 9.93 9.71 -2.78
N ASP A 27 9.86 10.31 -3.96
CA ASP A 27 8.61 10.66 -4.67
C ASP A 27 8.36 9.69 -5.83
N PHE A 28 7.33 8.84 -5.71
CA PHE A 28 6.81 7.98 -6.78
C PHE A 28 5.54 8.55 -7.43
N GLY A 29 5.41 9.86 -7.50
CA GLY A 29 4.23 10.54 -8.04
C GLY A 29 3.13 10.65 -6.99
N SER A 30 2.21 9.70 -6.92
CA SER A 30 1.10 9.73 -5.96
C SER A 30 1.43 9.15 -4.58
N ILE A 31 2.55 8.47 -4.41
CA ILE A 31 3.00 7.90 -3.14
C ILE A 31 4.42 8.37 -2.85
N LEU A 32 4.60 8.94 -1.66
CA LEU A 32 5.89 9.39 -1.16
C LEU A 32 6.19 8.71 0.18
N PHE A 33 7.46 8.50 0.47
CA PHE A 33 7.89 7.89 1.75
C PHE A 33 9.32 8.28 2.12
N VAL A 34 9.63 8.18 3.40
CA VAL A 34 11.00 8.29 3.90
C VAL A 34 11.68 6.93 3.79
N PRO A 35 12.85 6.81 3.12
CA PRO A 35 13.55 5.54 3.02
C PRO A 35 13.90 4.96 4.39
N ASN A 36 13.66 3.66 4.55
CA ASN A 36 14.14 2.91 5.70
C ASN A 36 15.28 1.98 5.23
N PRO A 37 16.50 2.09 5.79
CA PRO A 37 17.66 1.28 5.35
C PRO A 37 17.45 -0.22 5.43
N GLY A 38 16.53 -0.70 6.28
CA GLY A 38 16.19 -2.12 6.42
C GLY A 38 15.12 -2.62 5.46
N VAL A 39 14.55 -1.75 4.63
CA VAL A 39 13.41 -2.06 3.76
C VAL A 39 13.79 -1.83 2.30
N GLY A 40 13.70 -2.88 1.48
CA GLY A 40 13.83 -2.78 0.03
C GLY A 40 12.58 -2.18 -0.60
N VAL A 41 12.73 -1.49 -1.73
CA VAL A 41 11.61 -0.89 -2.46
C VAL A 41 11.62 -1.33 -3.91
N ARG A 42 10.50 -1.80 -4.41
CA ARG A 42 10.31 -2.22 -5.80
C ARG A 42 9.07 -1.55 -6.38
N ALA A 43 9.20 -1.04 -7.61
CA ALA A 43 8.05 -0.60 -8.39
C ALA A 43 7.50 -1.78 -9.20
N GLU A 44 6.19 -1.96 -9.19
CA GLU A 44 5.53 -3.01 -9.95
C GLU A 44 4.87 -2.43 -11.20
N VAL A 45 5.10 -3.12 -12.31
CA VAL A 45 4.66 -2.71 -13.63
C VAL A 45 3.58 -3.66 -14.12
N GLU A 46 2.51 -3.13 -14.67
CA GLU A 46 1.47 -3.91 -15.34
C GLU A 46 2.00 -4.50 -16.63
N GLU A 47 1.80 -5.80 -16.81
CA GLU A 47 2.18 -6.48 -18.05
C GLU A 47 1.40 -5.90 -19.24
N GLY A 48 2.12 -5.58 -20.32
CA GLY A 48 1.55 -5.07 -21.57
C GLY A 48 1.50 -3.54 -21.65
N THR A 49 1.20 -2.80 -20.60
CA THR A 49 1.10 -1.34 -20.63
C THR A 49 2.36 -0.62 -20.17
N GLN A 50 3.23 -1.29 -19.45
CA GLN A 50 4.43 -0.73 -18.79
C GLN A 50 4.09 0.37 -17.77
N ARG A 51 2.85 0.47 -17.32
CA ARG A 51 2.44 1.41 -16.29
C ARG A 51 2.85 0.90 -14.91
N LEU A 52 3.36 1.79 -14.09
CA LEU A 52 3.53 1.52 -12.67
C LEU A 52 2.16 1.44 -12.00
N VAL A 53 1.89 0.35 -11.31
CA VAL A 53 0.57 0.09 -10.70
C VAL A 53 0.64 -0.10 -9.20
N ALA A 54 1.83 -0.42 -8.66
CA ALA A 54 2.01 -0.62 -7.23
C ALA A 54 3.46 -0.36 -6.81
N ILE A 55 3.67 -0.19 -5.52
CA ILE A 55 4.99 -0.19 -4.89
C ILE A 55 5.01 -1.33 -3.87
N SER A 56 6.07 -2.12 -3.88
CA SER A 56 6.31 -3.16 -2.89
C SER A 56 7.49 -2.80 -2.00
N PHE A 57 7.29 -2.98 -0.71
CA PHE A 57 8.28 -2.83 0.34
C PHE A 57 8.65 -4.20 0.88
N ASP A 58 9.93 -4.56 0.75
CA ASP A 58 10.45 -5.87 1.17
C ASP A 58 11.16 -5.72 2.52
N TYR A 59 10.75 -6.48 3.51
CA TYR A 59 11.40 -6.55 4.81
C TYR A 59 11.60 -8.01 5.20
N LYS A 60 12.86 -8.46 5.26
CA LYS A 60 13.21 -9.87 5.49
C LYS A 60 12.46 -10.79 4.49
N GLU A 61 11.64 -11.69 4.99
CA GLU A 61 10.86 -12.65 4.20
C GLU A 61 9.40 -12.21 3.99
N SER A 62 9.15 -10.91 4.11
CA SER A 62 7.82 -10.32 4.06
C SER A 62 7.74 -9.19 3.06
N VAL A 63 6.56 -8.99 2.50
CA VAL A 63 6.28 -7.95 1.51
C VAL A 63 5.02 -7.18 1.90
N LEU A 64 5.10 -5.85 1.82
CA LEU A 64 3.95 -4.97 1.80
C LEU A 64 3.82 -4.37 0.40
N GLN A 65 2.78 -4.73 -0.33
CA GLN A 65 2.41 -4.08 -1.58
C GLN A 65 1.40 -2.98 -1.31
N VAL A 66 1.60 -1.80 -1.90
CA VAL A 66 0.68 -0.67 -1.76
C VAL A 66 0.22 -0.12 -3.10
N GLN A 67 -1.04 0.29 -3.13
CA GLN A 67 -1.68 0.97 -4.26
C GLN A 67 -2.55 2.11 -3.74
N ALA A 68 -2.50 3.25 -4.43
CA ALA A 68 -3.37 4.38 -4.14
C ALA A 68 -4.44 4.54 -5.24
N PHE A 69 -5.66 4.83 -4.82
CA PHE A 69 -6.82 4.96 -5.70
C PHE A 69 -7.51 6.30 -5.49
N ALA A 70 -8.12 6.82 -6.55
CA ALA A 70 -8.99 7.98 -6.45
C ALA A 70 -10.28 7.63 -5.69
N SER A 71 -10.74 8.57 -4.87
CA SER A 71 -11.98 8.46 -4.11
C SER A 71 -12.77 9.76 -4.19
N SER A 72 -14.06 9.70 -3.97
CA SER A 72 -14.92 10.87 -3.84
C SER A 72 -14.67 11.57 -2.50
N LYS A 73 -14.89 12.87 -2.46
CA LYS A 73 -14.75 13.64 -1.22
C LYS A 73 -15.73 13.12 -0.15
N GLY A 74 -15.21 12.85 1.05
CA GLY A 74 -16.02 12.38 2.18
C GLY A 74 -16.48 10.93 2.10
N SER A 75 -15.98 10.15 1.13
CA SER A 75 -16.27 8.72 0.99
C SER A 75 -15.30 7.90 1.82
N SER A 76 -15.81 6.90 2.53
CA SER A 76 -15.04 5.82 3.13
C SER A 76 -14.89 4.68 2.12
N LEU A 77 -14.16 4.94 1.05
CA LEU A 77 -14.08 4.02 -0.09
C LEU A 77 -13.62 2.60 0.31
N TRP A 78 -12.79 2.48 1.35
CA TRP A 78 -12.35 1.17 1.81
C TRP A 78 -13.52 0.31 2.30
N GLU A 79 -14.49 0.86 3.00
CA GLU A 79 -15.66 0.12 3.50
C GLU A 79 -16.47 -0.49 2.36
N GLU A 80 -16.57 0.21 1.22
CA GLU A 80 -17.23 -0.31 0.01
C GLU A 80 -16.37 -1.35 -0.69
N VAL A 81 -15.08 -1.06 -0.85
CA VAL A 81 -14.13 -1.92 -1.58
C VAL A 81 -13.86 -3.23 -0.87
N VAL A 82 -13.81 -3.25 0.47
CA VAL A 82 -13.56 -4.47 1.24
C VAL A 82 -14.64 -5.53 1.02
N ASP A 83 -15.90 -5.11 0.90
CA ASP A 83 -17.01 -6.02 0.64
C ASP A 83 -16.96 -6.58 -0.79
N ASP A 84 -16.62 -5.74 -1.76
CA ASP A 84 -16.46 -6.15 -3.16
C ASP A 84 -15.30 -7.14 -3.33
N ILE A 85 -14.16 -6.88 -2.68
CA ILE A 85 -13.00 -7.78 -2.70
C ILE A 85 -13.36 -9.13 -2.08
N TYR A 86 -13.98 -9.13 -0.90
CA TYR A 86 -14.40 -10.34 -0.21
C TYR A 86 -15.35 -11.18 -1.08
N THR A 87 -16.36 -10.55 -1.67
CA THR A 87 -17.32 -11.20 -2.56
C THR A 87 -16.64 -11.76 -3.80
N SER A 88 -15.72 -11.01 -4.40
CA SER A 88 -14.95 -11.47 -5.56
C SER A 88 -14.10 -12.70 -5.24
N LEU A 89 -13.38 -12.69 -4.12
CA LEU A 89 -12.54 -13.81 -3.69
C LEU A 89 -13.37 -15.08 -3.44
N THR A 90 -14.44 -14.95 -2.67
CA THR A 90 -15.29 -16.08 -2.31
C THR A 90 -16.03 -16.67 -3.51
N SER A 91 -16.45 -15.82 -4.47
CA SER A 91 -17.08 -16.29 -5.72
C SER A 91 -16.11 -17.08 -6.63
N GLN A 92 -14.82 -16.86 -6.46
CA GLN A 92 -13.77 -17.61 -7.16
C GLN A 92 -13.24 -18.82 -6.34
N ASN A 93 -13.96 -19.22 -5.29
CA ASN A 93 -13.58 -20.27 -4.34
C ASN A 93 -12.22 -20.04 -3.64
N VAL A 94 -11.82 -18.79 -3.48
CA VAL A 94 -10.66 -18.41 -2.67
C VAL A 94 -11.08 -18.38 -1.21
N SER A 95 -10.31 -19.03 -0.35
CA SER A 95 -10.53 -18.96 1.10
C SER A 95 -10.24 -17.55 1.58
N ALA A 96 -11.25 -16.88 2.12
CA ALA A 96 -11.14 -15.52 2.63
C ALA A 96 -12.04 -15.32 3.85
N GLU A 97 -11.59 -14.49 4.78
CA GLU A 97 -12.36 -14.07 5.94
C GLU A 97 -12.18 -12.56 6.20
N LYS A 98 -13.18 -11.94 6.80
CA LYS A 98 -13.10 -10.57 7.30
C LYS A 98 -12.67 -10.57 8.75
N ALA A 99 -11.72 -9.72 9.11
CA ALA A 99 -11.21 -9.58 10.46
C ALA A 99 -11.16 -8.10 10.87
N ALA A 100 -11.15 -7.83 12.16
CA ALA A 100 -10.87 -6.48 12.64
C ALA A 100 -9.36 -6.22 12.60
N GLY A 101 -8.98 -5.06 12.06
CA GLY A 101 -7.59 -4.63 11.96
C GLY A 101 -7.38 -3.18 12.40
N PRO A 102 -6.16 -2.67 12.31
CA PRO A 102 -5.82 -1.32 12.79
C PRO A 102 -6.54 -0.20 12.04
N TYR A 103 -7.03 -0.45 10.83
CA TYR A 103 -7.71 0.53 9.97
C TYR A 103 -9.18 0.18 9.71
N GLY A 104 -9.79 -0.66 10.54
CA GLY A 104 -11.14 -1.16 10.37
C GLY A 104 -11.16 -2.61 9.91
N ILE A 105 -12.13 -2.98 9.07
CA ILE A 105 -12.22 -4.34 8.55
C ILE A 105 -11.10 -4.59 7.53
N GLU A 106 -10.43 -5.71 7.68
CA GLU A 106 -9.43 -6.24 6.74
C GLU A 106 -9.83 -7.61 6.22
N ILE A 107 -9.19 -8.07 5.14
CA ILE A 107 -9.41 -9.40 4.57
C ILE A 107 -8.14 -10.24 4.79
N HIS A 108 -8.32 -11.42 5.37
CA HIS A 108 -7.32 -12.48 5.35
C HIS A 108 -7.73 -13.48 4.29
N ALA A 109 -6.86 -13.76 3.35
CA ALA A 109 -7.15 -14.68 2.25
C ALA A 109 -5.96 -15.59 1.94
N GLU A 110 -6.26 -16.70 1.30
CA GLU A 110 -5.27 -17.63 0.78
C GLU A 110 -5.34 -17.64 -0.75
N ILE A 111 -4.49 -16.82 -1.38
CA ILE A 111 -4.50 -16.56 -2.82
C ILE A 111 -3.71 -17.64 -3.55
N PRO A 112 -4.27 -18.29 -4.60
CA PRO A 112 -3.52 -19.20 -5.44
C PRO A 112 -2.34 -18.50 -6.11
N VAL A 113 -1.17 -19.14 -6.10
CA VAL A 113 0.05 -18.68 -6.77
C VAL A 113 0.57 -19.80 -7.66
N GLY A 114 0.42 -19.65 -8.97
CA GLY A 114 0.75 -20.71 -9.92
C GLY A 114 -0.16 -21.93 -9.78
N ASP A 115 0.29 -23.09 -10.27
CA ASP A 115 -0.58 -24.26 -10.48
C ASP A 115 -0.86 -25.09 -9.22
N SER A 116 -0.09 -24.93 -8.14
CA SER A 116 -0.18 -25.82 -6.97
C SER A 116 0.18 -25.21 -5.62
N LYS A 117 0.34 -23.88 -5.55
CA LYS A 117 0.71 -23.17 -4.33
C LYS A 117 -0.31 -22.11 -4.00
N SER A 118 -0.44 -21.81 -2.72
CA SER A 118 -1.20 -20.66 -2.23
C SER A 118 -0.34 -19.78 -1.34
N GLN A 119 -0.69 -18.53 -1.25
CA GLN A 119 -0.04 -17.55 -0.39
C GLN A 119 -1.09 -16.88 0.49
N LYS A 120 -0.83 -16.89 1.79
CA LYS A 120 -1.65 -16.15 2.74
C LYS A 120 -1.33 -14.66 2.63
N VAL A 121 -2.38 -13.85 2.61
CA VAL A 121 -2.29 -12.39 2.52
C VAL A 121 -3.23 -11.73 3.51
N ARG A 122 -2.85 -10.53 3.97
CA ARG A 122 -3.72 -9.59 4.67
C ARG A 122 -3.90 -8.36 3.80
N MET A 123 -5.15 -8.01 3.50
CA MET A 123 -5.50 -6.83 2.73
C MET A 123 -6.24 -5.84 3.64
N PHE A 124 -5.78 -4.62 3.67
CA PHE A 124 -6.34 -3.53 4.46
C PHE A 124 -6.26 -2.21 3.70
N GLY A 125 -7.04 -1.23 4.12
CA GLY A 125 -7.07 0.06 3.46
C GLY A 125 -7.29 1.20 4.42
N PHE A 126 -6.81 2.37 4.03
CA PHE A 126 -7.02 3.62 4.72
C PHE A 126 -7.61 4.65 3.76
N SER A 127 -8.80 5.16 4.08
CA SER A 127 -9.47 6.18 3.29
C SER A 127 -9.05 7.57 3.75
N GLY A 128 -8.37 8.30 2.88
CA GLY A 128 -8.02 9.70 3.08
C GLY A 128 -8.99 10.66 2.36
N ASN A 129 -8.59 11.92 2.28
CA ASN A 129 -9.38 12.92 1.56
C ASN A 129 -9.24 12.74 0.05
N ARG A 130 -10.27 12.20 -0.61
CA ARG A 130 -10.33 11.93 -2.06
C ARG A 130 -9.35 10.85 -2.55
N TRP A 131 -8.83 10.01 -1.67
CA TRP A 131 -7.99 8.87 -2.00
C TRP A 131 -8.21 7.70 -1.05
N LEU A 132 -7.86 6.52 -1.52
CA LEU A 132 -7.76 5.28 -0.75
C LEU A 132 -6.35 4.73 -0.93
N LEU A 133 -5.67 4.40 0.16
CA LEU A 133 -4.44 3.62 0.15
C LEU A 133 -4.75 2.20 0.58
N ARG A 134 -4.47 1.23 -0.28
CA ARG A 134 -4.61 -0.19 0.01
C ARG A 134 -3.25 -0.81 0.25
N GLY A 135 -3.13 -1.58 1.33
CA GLY A 135 -1.98 -2.40 1.63
C GLY A 135 -2.31 -3.88 1.55
N THR A 136 -1.38 -4.67 1.04
CA THR A 136 -1.43 -6.14 1.06
C THR A 136 -0.13 -6.65 1.65
N ILE A 137 -0.20 -7.30 2.81
CA ILE A 137 0.94 -7.95 3.47
C ILE A 137 0.94 -9.44 3.13
N SER A 138 2.11 -9.97 2.83
CA SER A 138 2.35 -11.39 2.57
C SER A 138 3.71 -11.84 3.14
N GLY A 139 3.95 -13.15 3.10
CA GLY A 139 5.21 -13.74 3.61
C GLY A 139 5.18 -14.00 5.11
N ALA A 140 6.35 -13.98 5.75
CA ALA A 140 6.49 -14.32 7.15
C ALA A 140 5.68 -13.43 8.10
N ALA A 141 5.44 -12.16 7.74
CA ALA A 141 4.65 -11.21 8.53
C ALA A 141 3.20 -11.64 8.81
N ILE A 142 2.70 -12.64 8.10
CA ILE A 142 1.39 -13.23 8.41
C ILE A 142 1.37 -13.83 9.81
N ASN A 143 2.47 -14.45 10.24
CA ASN A 143 2.60 -15.11 11.54
C ASN A 143 3.65 -14.45 12.46
N ASP A 144 4.58 -13.69 11.90
CA ASP A 144 5.64 -12.98 12.62
C ASP A 144 5.22 -11.54 12.92
N LEU A 145 4.96 -11.28 14.20
CA LEU A 145 4.47 -9.98 14.67
C LEU A 145 5.51 -8.87 14.53
N GLU A 146 6.82 -9.17 14.64
CA GLU A 146 7.89 -8.18 14.45
C GLU A 146 7.90 -7.69 13.00
N GLN A 147 7.96 -8.62 12.04
CA GLN A 147 7.95 -8.27 10.62
C GLN A 147 6.66 -7.57 10.21
N ARG A 148 5.53 -7.98 10.76
CA ARG A 148 4.24 -7.31 10.55
C ARG A 148 4.27 -5.88 11.05
N SER A 149 4.73 -5.65 12.27
CA SER A 149 4.80 -4.31 12.87
C SER A 149 5.68 -3.38 12.04
N GLU A 150 6.82 -3.84 11.56
CA GLU A 150 7.71 -3.05 10.69
C GLU A 150 7.02 -2.64 9.38
N LEU A 151 6.32 -3.56 8.71
CA LEU A 151 5.59 -3.26 7.48
C LEU A 151 4.36 -2.36 7.73
N GLU A 152 3.68 -2.51 8.85
CA GLU A 152 2.60 -1.60 9.24
C GLU A 152 3.14 -0.20 9.58
N ASP A 153 4.36 -0.08 10.14
CA ASP A 153 5.01 1.20 10.35
C ASP A 153 5.40 1.87 9.04
N VAL A 154 5.89 1.09 8.05
CA VAL A 154 6.09 1.58 6.68
C VAL A 154 4.78 2.13 6.12
N PHE A 155 3.68 1.39 6.22
CA PHE A 155 2.38 1.83 5.71
C PHE A 155 1.90 3.12 6.38
N ARG A 156 2.03 3.23 7.70
CA ARG A 156 1.70 4.45 8.46
C ARG A 156 2.55 5.66 8.07
N GLY A 157 3.77 5.43 7.62
CA GLY A 157 4.70 6.49 7.19
C GLY A 157 4.47 6.96 5.74
N LEU A 158 3.60 6.32 4.98
CA LEU A 158 3.33 6.70 3.60
C LEU A 158 2.56 8.01 3.51
N VAL A 159 2.89 8.79 2.49
CA VAL A 159 2.23 10.04 2.15
C VAL A 159 1.58 9.90 0.79
N VAL A 160 0.29 10.20 0.70
CA VAL A 160 -0.44 10.16 -0.57
C VAL A 160 -0.59 11.57 -1.11
N LYS A 161 -0.12 11.76 -2.34
CA LYS A 161 -0.31 12.98 -3.14
C LYS A 161 -1.40 12.72 -4.18
N ARG A 162 -2.62 13.16 -3.86
CA ARG A 162 -3.79 12.92 -4.73
C ARG A 162 -3.67 13.63 -6.09
N GLY A 163 -3.02 14.79 -6.11
CA GLY A 163 -3.00 15.64 -7.29
C GLY A 163 -4.35 16.28 -7.60
N GLU A 164 -4.37 17.15 -8.59
CA GLU A 164 -5.56 17.93 -8.99
C GLU A 164 -6.29 17.33 -10.19
N THR A 165 -5.65 16.41 -10.92
CA THR A 165 -6.25 15.78 -12.10
C THR A 165 -7.53 15.04 -11.72
N PRO A 166 -8.66 15.33 -12.38
CA PRO A 166 -9.89 14.59 -12.17
C PRO A 166 -9.71 13.13 -12.58
N LEU A 167 -9.99 12.23 -11.66
CA LEU A 167 -9.97 10.78 -11.90
C LEU A 167 -11.26 10.18 -11.36
N PRO A 168 -11.87 9.22 -12.07
CA PRO A 168 -13.02 8.49 -11.56
C PRO A 168 -12.67 7.78 -10.24
N PRO A 169 -13.64 7.64 -9.32
CA PRO A 169 -13.45 6.82 -8.13
C PRO A 169 -12.98 5.40 -8.49
N ARG A 170 -12.12 4.84 -7.66
CA ARG A 170 -11.49 3.50 -7.81
C ARG A 170 -10.42 3.42 -8.92
N GLU A 171 -10.15 4.48 -9.64
CA GLU A 171 -9.01 4.49 -10.56
C GLU A 171 -7.70 4.62 -9.81
N VAL A 172 -6.69 3.84 -10.24
CA VAL A 172 -5.34 3.88 -9.64
C VAL A 172 -4.72 5.25 -9.88
N LEU A 173 -4.22 5.86 -8.81
CA LEU A 173 -3.48 7.11 -8.92
C LEU A 173 -2.15 6.88 -9.66
N PRO A 174 -1.75 7.78 -10.57
CA PRO A 174 -0.55 7.58 -11.38
C PRO A 174 0.70 7.53 -10.50
N LEU A 175 1.55 6.55 -10.79
CA LEU A 175 2.87 6.38 -10.20
C LEU A 175 3.94 6.75 -11.22
N GLU A 176 5.02 7.35 -10.74
CA GLU A 176 6.19 7.74 -11.54
C GLU A 176 7.46 7.24 -10.84
N LEU A 177 8.47 6.86 -11.62
CA LEU A 177 9.77 6.52 -11.02
C LEU A 177 10.46 7.79 -10.52
N PRO A 178 11.08 7.75 -9.34
CA PRO A 178 11.89 8.86 -8.86
C PRO A 178 13.02 9.21 -9.84
N THR A 179 13.34 10.47 -9.94
CA THR A 179 14.44 10.94 -10.79
C THR A 179 15.76 10.26 -10.40
N GLY A 180 16.45 9.66 -11.36
CA GLY A 180 17.70 8.95 -11.12
C GLY A 180 17.57 7.47 -10.76
N SER A 181 16.35 6.92 -10.77
CA SER A 181 16.12 5.49 -10.51
C SER A 181 16.68 4.61 -11.61
N ILE A 182 17.37 3.53 -11.21
CA ILE A 182 17.83 2.48 -12.13
C ILE A 182 16.73 1.41 -12.13
N VAL A 183 16.08 1.22 -13.28
CA VAL A 183 15.10 0.13 -13.44
C VAL A 183 15.85 -1.18 -13.70
N THR A 184 15.93 -2.05 -12.70
CA THR A 184 16.38 -3.42 -12.88
C THR A 184 15.16 -4.28 -13.20
N ARG A 185 15.07 -4.78 -14.43
CA ARG A 185 14.03 -5.75 -14.78
C ARG A 185 14.35 -7.08 -14.09
N ALA A 186 13.44 -7.55 -13.24
CA ALA A 186 13.47 -8.94 -12.83
C ALA A 186 13.21 -9.82 -14.07
N LYS A 187 14.11 -10.81 -14.28
CA LYS A 187 13.92 -11.83 -15.32
C LYS A 187 12.91 -12.85 -14.87
#